data_de2815ff36d3392b6032f6f77ff892f8
#
_entry.id   de2815ff36d3392b6032f6f77ff892f8
#
_cell.length_a   1.000
_cell.length_b   1.000
_cell.length_c   1.000
_cell.angle_alpha   90.00
_cell.angle_beta   90.00
_cell.angle_gamma   90.00
#
_symmetry.space_group_name_H-M   'P 1'
#
loop_
_entity.id
_entity.type
_entity.pdbx_description
1 polymer ?
#
loop_
_entity_poly.entity_id
_entity_poly.type
_entity_poly.pdbx_seq_one_letter_code
_entity_poly.pdbx_strand_id
1 'polypeptide(L)'
;MNKILETLLEEKKIKLKGSLYHLTQINFSYNSNHIEGSRLTEEQTQYIYETNSFIGDKEKVISIDDINETINHFKCFDYILENIYILDENLIKTLHKILKNNTSDSQQEWFKVGDYKLKANFIGNSKTISPSNVSKEMKKLLDEYNSKAKITFDDIVDFYYRFEAIHPFQDGNGRVGRLIMFKECLRNDVVPFIIDEEHKLFYYRGLKNYKEDKAYLIETCLSAQDKYIKLLNDLEIFK
;
A
#
# COMPACT_ATOMS: atom_id res chain seq x y z
N MET A 1 -21.16 9.47 -1.63
CA MET A 1 -19.80 9.01 -1.98
C MET A 1 -18.83 9.95 -1.29
N ASN A 2 -17.71 9.47 -0.80
CA ASN A 2 -16.70 10.28 -0.10
C ASN A 2 -16.14 11.34 -1.06
N LYS A 3 -16.17 12.63 -0.68
CA LYS A 3 -15.69 13.74 -1.52
C LYS A 3 -14.25 13.54 -1.99
N ILE A 4 -13.38 12.96 -1.15
CA ILE A 4 -12.00 12.65 -1.51
C ILE A 4 -11.95 11.64 -2.67
N LEU A 5 -12.75 10.57 -2.59
CA LEU A 5 -12.83 9.56 -3.65
C LEU A 5 -13.38 10.15 -4.96
N GLU A 6 -14.41 10.97 -4.89
CA GLU A 6 -14.96 11.66 -6.06
C GLU A 6 -13.89 12.50 -6.74
N THR A 7 -13.20 13.34 -5.96
CA THR A 7 -12.09 14.18 -6.47
C THR A 7 -11.00 13.34 -7.12
N LEU A 8 -10.53 12.28 -6.45
CA LEU A 8 -9.50 11.40 -7.00
C LEU A 8 -9.92 10.77 -8.34
N LEU A 9 -11.17 10.32 -8.46
CA LEU A 9 -11.69 9.71 -9.68
C LEU A 9 -11.88 10.72 -10.82
N GLU A 10 -12.33 11.95 -10.53
CA GLU A 10 -12.48 13.01 -11.51
C GLU A 10 -11.13 13.48 -12.04
N GLU A 11 -10.18 13.76 -11.14
CA GLU A 11 -8.84 14.23 -11.51
C GLU A 11 -8.04 13.17 -12.25
N LYS A 12 -8.22 11.87 -11.91
CA LYS A 12 -7.66 10.75 -12.67
C LYS A 12 -8.09 10.80 -14.14
N LYS A 13 -9.36 11.06 -14.43
CA LYS A 13 -9.90 11.10 -15.81
C LYS A 13 -9.28 12.21 -16.64
N ILE A 14 -9.07 13.39 -16.03
CA ILE A 14 -8.53 14.57 -16.73
C ILE A 14 -7.01 14.69 -16.64
N LYS A 15 -6.35 13.84 -15.86
CA LYS A 15 -4.89 13.81 -15.63
C LYS A 15 -4.33 15.19 -15.24
N LEU A 16 -5.01 15.85 -14.30
CA LEU A 16 -4.65 17.19 -13.85
C LEU A 16 -3.35 17.18 -13.03
N LYS A 17 -2.32 17.86 -13.52
CA LYS A 17 -1.06 18.00 -12.78
C LYS A 17 -1.23 18.89 -11.54
N GLY A 18 -0.52 18.54 -10.46
CA GLY A 18 -0.59 19.27 -9.18
C GLY A 18 -1.89 19.04 -8.41
N SER A 19 -2.77 18.18 -8.90
CA SER A 19 -4.04 17.81 -8.27
C SER A 19 -3.84 16.81 -7.13
N LEU A 20 -4.89 16.57 -6.35
CA LEU A 20 -4.88 15.56 -5.28
C LEU A 20 -4.47 14.18 -5.81
N TYR A 21 -5.08 13.75 -6.94
CA TYR A 21 -4.75 12.47 -7.57
C TYR A 21 -3.27 12.41 -7.98
N HIS A 22 -2.76 13.43 -8.65
CA HIS A 22 -1.38 13.49 -9.12
C HIS A 22 -0.38 13.44 -7.95
N LEU A 23 -0.58 14.26 -6.91
CA LEU A 23 0.29 14.31 -5.74
C LEU A 23 0.21 13.01 -4.92
N THR A 24 -0.99 12.44 -4.76
CA THR A 24 -1.18 11.17 -4.04
C THR A 24 -0.49 10.02 -4.77
N GLN A 25 -0.60 9.93 -6.09
CA GLN A 25 0.08 8.90 -6.89
C GLN A 25 1.59 8.89 -6.65
N ILE A 26 2.22 10.06 -6.75
CA ILE A 26 3.67 10.20 -6.59
C ILE A 26 4.09 9.90 -5.16
N ASN A 27 3.47 10.59 -4.20
CA ASN A 27 3.82 10.48 -2.78
C ASN A 27 3.61 9.06 -2.24
N PHE A 28 2.49 8.43 -2.58
CA PHE A 28 2.19 7.07 -2.12
C PHE A 28 3.14 6.04 -2.75
N SER A 29 3.38 6.13 -4.05
CA SER A 29 4.30 5.21 -4.72
C SER A 29 5.73 5.36 -4.19
N TYR A 30 6.21 6.60 -4.06
CA TYR A 30 7.54 6.86 -3.51
C TYR A 30 7.68 6.27 -2.11
N ASN A 31 6.86 6.72 -1.16
CA ASN A 31 7.00 6.32 0.24
C ASN A 31 6.80 4.81 0.45
N SER A 32 5.79 4.22 -0.20
CA SER A 32 5.49 2.80 -0.06
C SER A 32 6.62 1.90 -0.59
N ASN A 33 7.28 2.27 -1.68
CA ASN A 33 8.45 1.54 -2.20
C ASN A 33 9.72 1.85 -1.39
N HIS A 34 9.89 3.09 -0.94
CA HIS A 34 11.05 3.50 -0.13
C HIS A 34 11.11 2.78 1.22
N ILE A 35 9.95 2.54 1.87
CA ILE A 35 9.85 1.70 3.07
C ILE A 35 10.41 0.30 2.81
N GLU A 36 10.19 -0.27 1.65
CA GLU A 36 10.67 -1.60 1.24
C GLU A 36 12.10 -1.60 0.68
N GLY A 37 12.77 -0.44 0.67
CA GLY A 37 14.18 -0.33 0.31
C GLY A 37 14.47 0.13 -1.12
N SER A 38 13.47 0.59 -1.86
CA SER A 38 13.70 1.23 -3.16
C SER A 38 14.64 2.43 -3.02
N ARG A 39 15.56 2.56 -3.98
CA ARG A 39 16.56 3.63 -4.03
C ARG A 39 16.16 4.82 -4.89
N LEU A 40 14.98 4.78 -5.50
CA LEU A 40 14.43 5.91 -6.23
C LEU A 40 14.20 7.10 -5.29
N THR A 41 14.51 8.30 -5.75
CA THR A 41 14.12 9.54 -5.08
C THR A 41 12.67 9.89 -5.41
N GLU A 42 12.08 10.81 -4.64
CA GLU A 42 10.74 11.32 -4.92
C GLU A 42 10.71 12.01 -6.30
N GLU A 43 11.73 12.79 -6.63
CA GLU A 43 11.87 13.46 -7.94
C GLU A 43 11.95 12.45 -9.08
N GLN A 44 12.70 11.36 -8.93
CA GLN A 44 12.77 10.28 -9.92
C GLN A 44 11.42 9.57 -10.06
N THR A 45 10.72 9.33 -8.94
CA THR A 45 9.37 8.74 -8.94
C THR A 45 8.38 9.64 -9.68
N GLN A 46 8.41 10.95 -9.41
CA GLN A 46 7.60 11.94 -10.12
C GLN A 46 7.94 11.97 -11.61
N TYR A 47 9.22 11.96 -11.96
CA TYR A 47 9.67 11.98 -13.36
C TYR A 47 9.17 10.75 -14.12
N ILE A 48 9.29 9.56 -13.53
CA ILE A 48 8.74 8.32 -14.11
C ILE A 48 7.23 8.47 -14.34
N TYR A 49 6.50 8.96 -13.35
CA TYR A 49 5.04 9.12 -13.45
C TYR A 49 4.64 10.08 -14.57
N GLU A 50 5.29 11.24 -14.64
CA GLU A 50 4.92 12.32 -15.58
C GLU A 50 5.36 12.06 -17.02
N THR A 51 6.48 11.37 -17.22
CA THR A 51 7.14 11.29 -18.55
C THR A 51 7.27 9.86 -19.10
N ASN A 52 6.96 8.86 -18.27
CA ASN A 52 7.23 7.45 -18.57
C ASN A 52 8.69 7.19 -19.00
N SER A 53 9.61 7.96 -18.42
CA SER A 53 11.05 7.89 -18.68
C SER A 53 11.82 7.91 -17.37
N PHE A 54 13.11 7.56 -17.39
CA PHE A 54 13.97 7.52 -16.23
C PHE A 54 15.22 8.36 -16.46
N ILE A 55 15.57 9.21 -15.46
CA ILE A 55 16.86 9.90 -15.41
C ILE A 55 17.73 9.22 -14.38
N GLY A 56 18.79 8.55 -14.84
CA GLY A 56 19.78 7.91 -13.99
C GLY A 56 20.61 8.94 -13.21
N ASP A 57 21.05 8.56 -12.02
CA ASP A 57 22.09 9.24 -11.28
C ASP A 57 23.44 8.59 -11.62
N LYS A 58 24.45 9.37 -11.92
CA LYS A 58 25.80 8.85 -12.29
C LYS A 58 26.48 8.08 -11.16
N GLU A 59 26.07 8.35 -9.91
CA GLU A 59 26.72 7.83 -8.70
C GLU A 59 25.93 6.70 -8.04
N LYS A 60 24.68 6.46 -8.46
CA LYS A 60 23.79 5.47 -7.82
C LYS A 60 23.35 4.39 -8.81
N VAL A 61 23.52 3.14 -8.38
CA VAL A 61 22.89 2.01 -9.08
C VAL A 61 21.44 1.91 -8.64
N ILE A 62 20.52 2.10 -9.59
CA ILE A 62 19.09 1.89 -9.39
C ILE A 62 18.73 0.53 -9.99
N SER A 63 18.00 -0.28 -9.23
CA SER A 63 17.49 -1.55 -9.71
C SER A 63 16.39 -1.34 -10.75
N ILE A 64 16.36 -2.17 -11.79
CA ILE A 64 15.24 -2.22 -12.74
C ILE A 64 13.96 -2.61 -12.00
N ASP A 65 14.06 -3.43 -10.96
CA ASP A 65 12.92 -3.80 -10.13
C ASP A 65 12.34 -2.59 -9.37
N ASP A 66 13.18 -1.68 -8.87
CA ASP A 66 12.72 -0.44 -8.24
C ASP A 66 11.86 0.39 -9.21
N ILE A 67 12.27 0.47 -10.48
CA ILE A 67 11.53 1.18 -11.53
C ILE A 67 10.22 0.45 -11.85
N ASN A 68 10.29 -0.87 -12.07
CA ASN A 68 9.12 -1.67 -12.42
C ASN A 68 8.08 -1.65 -11.29
N GLU A 69 8.49 -1.83 -10.04
CA GLU A 69 7.61 -1.82 -8.88
C GLU A 69 6.99 -0.43 -8.64
N THR A 70 7.71 0.65 -8.94
CA THR A 70 7.18 2.01 -8.90
C THR A 70 6.09 2.23 -9.96
N ILE A 71 6.35 1.85 -11.21
CA ILE A 71 5.34 1.89 -12.29
C ILE A 71 4.13 1.01 -11.96
N ASN A 72 4.38 -0.17 -11.40
CA ASN A 72 3.33 -1.10 -11.03
C ASN A 72 2.52 -0.59 -9.82
N HIS A 73 3.14 0.15 -8.89
CA HIS A 73 2.43 0.76 -7.78
C HIS A 73 1.43 1.82 -8.26
N PHE A 74 1.78 2.63 -9.27
CA PHE A 74 0.82 3.55 -9.90
C PHE A 74 -0.40 2.81 -10.46
N LYS A 75 -0.18 1.67 -11.14
CA LYS A 75 -1.28 0.82 -11.66
C LYS A 75 -2.11 0.20 -10.54
N CYS A 76 -1.47 -0.20 -9.43
CA CYS A 76 -2.17 -0.69 -8.25
C CYS A 76 -3.08 0.37 -7.64
N PHE A 77 -2.60 1.62 -7.55
CA PHE A 77 -3.40 2.73 -7.05
C PHE A 77 -4.62 2.99 -7.95
N ASP A 78 -4.43 2.98 -9.25
CA ASP A 78 -5.55 3.07 -10.20
C ASP A 78 -6.55 1.94 -10.02
N TYR A 79 -6.05 0.72 -9.83
CA TYR A 79 -6.88 -0.46 -9.67
C TYR A 79 -7.72 -0.42 -8.38
N ILE A 80 -7.17 0.07 -7.25
CA ILE A 80 -7.95 0.20 -6.01
C ILE A 80 -9.05 1.26 -6.12
N LEU A 81 -8.82 2.38 -6.82
CA LEU A 81 -9.85 3.40 -7.04
C LEU A 81 -11.01 2.88 -7.89
N GLU A 82 -10.72 2.04 -8.89
CA GLU A 82 -11.74 1.43 -9.77
C GLU A 82 -12.52 0.31 -9.07
N ASN A 83 -11.93 -0.33 -8.04
CA ASN A 83 -12.52 -1.46 -7.31
C ASN A 83 -12.78 -1.14 -5.83
N ILE A 84 -13.17 0.09 -5.54
CA ILE A 84 -13.25 0.64 -4.18
C ILE A 84 -14.15 -0.17 -3.23
N TYR A 85 -15.26 -0.73 -3.71
CA TYR A 85 -16.27 -1.42 -2.90
C TYR A 85 -15.98 -2.91 -2.66
N ILE A 86 -14.97 -3.47 -3.33
CA ILE A 86 -14.62 -4.89 -3.24
C ILE A 86 -13.44 -5.04 -2.28
N LEU A 87 -13.52 -5.96 -1.32
CA LEU A 87 -12.39 -6.46 -0.57
C LEU A 87 -12.54 -7.97 -0.40
N ASP A 88 -11.88 -8.69 -1.29
CA ASP A 88 -11.86 -10.15 -1.35
C ASP A 88 -10.47 -10.68 -1.68
N GLU A 89 -10.33 -11.99 -1.66
CA GLU A 89 -9.08 -12.67 -1.99
C GLU A 89 -8.60 -12.37 -3.41
N ASN A 90 -9.54 -12.25 -4.36
CA ASN A 90 -9.21 -11.99 -5.77
C ASN A 90 -8.62 -10.58 -5.96
N LEU A 91 -9.20 -9.56 -5.31
CA LEU A 91 -8.65 -8.20 -5.32
C LEU A 91 -7.22 -8.20 -4.76
N ILE A 92 -6.99 -8.84 -3.62
CA ILE A 92 -5.68 -8.90 -2.95
C ILE A 92 -4.65 -9.58 -3.85
N LYS A 93 -4.99 -10.72 -4.44
CA LYS A 93 -4.12 -11.46 -5.38
C LYS A 93 -3.85 -10.66 -6.66
N THR A 94 -4.86 -9.93 -7.15
CA THR A 94 -4.70 -9.08 -8.34
C THR A 94 -3.76 -7.90 -8.07
N LEU A 95 -3.86 -7.24 -6.90
CA LEU A 95 -2.92 -6.20 -6.50
C LEU A 95 -1.47 -6.73 -6.47
N HIS A 96 -1.26 -7.90 -5.86
CA HIS A 96 0.07 -8.53 -5.87
C HIS A 96 0.53 -8.86 -7.30
N LYS A 97 -0.37 -9.34 -8.15
CA LYS A 97 -0.07 -9.65 -9.55
C LYS A 97 0.37 -8.41 -10.34
N ILE A 98 -0.31 -7.29 -10.14
CA ILE A 98 0.05 -6.02 -10.77
C ILE A 98 1.40 -5.54 -10.24
N LEU A 99 1.57 -5.52 -8.90
CA LEU A 99 2.75 -5.00 -8.23
C LEU A 99 4.04 -5.72 -8.65
N LYS A 100 4.01 -7.04 -8.68
CA LYS A 100 5.21 -7.88 -8.97
C LYS A 100 5.36 -8.24 -10.44
N ASN A 101 4.57 -7.64 -11.33
CA ASN A 101 4.69 -7.88 -12.77
C ASN A 101 6.04 -7.41 -13.32
N ASN A 102 6.71 -8.24 -14.11
CA ASN A 102 8.02 -7.96 -14.73
C ASN A 102 9.18 -7.65 -13.76
N THR A 103 9.08 -8.08 -12.50
CA THR A 103 10.22 -8.04 -11.56
C THR A 103 11.11 -9.26 -11.73
N SER A 104 12.36 -9.19 -11.26
CA SER A 104 13.29 -10.32 -11.26
C SER A 104 12.72 -11.53 -10.49
N ASP A 105 12.02 -11.28 -9.38
CA ASP A 105 11.34 -12.32 -8.62
C ASP A 105 10.29 -13.06 -9.45
N SER A 106 9.57 -12.34 -10.32
CA SER A 106 8.52 -12.92 -11.18
C SER A 106 9.04 -13.96 -12.17
N GLN A 107 10.36 -13.99 -12.42
CA GLN A 107 11.01 -14.97 -13.27
C GLN A 107 11.33 -16.28 -12.54
N GLN A 108 11.17 -16.32 -11.22
CA GLN A 108 11.47 -17.50 -10.42
C GLN A 108 10.28 -18.46 -10.38
N GLU A 109 10.48 -19.73 -10.69
CA GLU A 109 9.40 -20.76 -10.68
C GLU A 109 8.71 -20.90 -9.33
N TRP A 110 9.44 -20.67 -8.24
CA TRP A 110 8.93 -20.78 -6.87
C TRP A 110 8.20 -19.52 -6.39
N PHE A 111 8.31 -18.39 -7.12
CA PHE A 111 7.64 -17.14 -6.78
C PHE A 111 6.32 -17.03 -7.56
N LYS A 112 5.20 -17.20 -6.87
CA LYS A 112 3.89 -17.17 -7.51
C LYS A 112 3.33 -15.75 -7.51
N VAL A 113 3.51 -15.06 -8.64
CA VAL A 113 2.94 -13.72 -8.84
C VAL A 113 1.42 -13.80 -8.87
N GLY A 114 0.77 -13.06 -7.97
CA GLY A 114 -0.69 -13.07 -7.85
C GLY A 114 -1.25 -14.30 -7.13
N ASP A 115 -0.40 -15.06 -6.42
CA ASP A 115 -0.86 -16.16 -5.57
C ASP A 115 -0.07 -16.22 -4.27
N TYR A 116 -0.56 -16.99 -3.32
CA TYR A 116 0.05 -17.12 -2.00
C TYR A 116 1.41 -17.80 -2.06
N LYS A 117 2.24 -17.49 -1.06
CA LYS A 117 3.62 -18.01 -0.95
C LYS A 117 3.67 -19.54 -0.91
N LEU A 118 4.69 -20.09 -1.56
CA LEU A 118 4.98 -21.54 -1.51
C LEU A 118 6.06 -21.88 -0.48
N LYS A 119 6.88 -20.93 -0.10
CA LYS A 119 7.97 -21.12 0.87
C LYS A 119 7.71 -20.33 2.15
N ALA A 120 8.15 -20.88 3.28
CA ALA A 120 8.13 -20.16 4.54
C ALA A 120 8.98 -18.88 4.43
N ASN A 121 8.50 -17.79 5.00
CA ASN A 121 9.21 -16.53 5.09
C ASN A 121 9.19 -15.99 6.53
N PHE A 122 9.94 -14.92 6.75
CA PHE A 122 10.15 -14.33 8.06
C PHE A 122 9.97 -12.81 7.99
N ILE A 123 9.52 -12.21 9.08
CA ILE A 123 9.58 -10.77 9.33
C ILE A 123 10.58 -10.58 10.46
N GLY A 124 11.75 -10.03 10.13
CA GLY A 124 12.89 -10.05 11.06
C GLY A 124 13.22 -11.49 11.49
N ASN A 125 13.16 -11.76 12.79
CA ASN A 125 13.43 -13.10 13.37
C ASN A 125 12.13 -13.93 13.59
N SER A 126 10.95 -13.38 13.27
CA SER A 126 9.68 -14.05 13.51
C SER A 126 9.20 -14.79 12.28
N LYS A 127 8.91 -16.10 12.44
CA LYS A 127 8.31 -16.90 11.38
C LYS A 127 6.86 -16.48 11.17
N THR A 128 6.47 -16.26 9.93
CA THR A 128 5.09 -15.92 9.55
C THR A 128 4.22 -17.20 9.45
N ILE A 129 2.95 -17.05 9.08
CA ILE A 129 2.05 -18.18 8.87
C ILE A 129 2.64 -19.13 7.81
N SER A 130 2.58 -20.45 8.07
CA SER A 130 3.07 -21.47 7.12
C SER A 130 2.29 -21.42 5.79
N PRO A 131 2.93 -21.68 4.64
CA PRO A 131 2.26 -21.64 3.34
C PRO A 131 0.94 -22.43 3.29
N SER A 132 0.89 -23.63 3.91
CA SER A 132 -0.30 -24.48 3.97
C SER A 132 -1.48 -23.86 4.71
N ASN A 133 -1.25 -22.89 5.58
CA ASN A 133 -2.29 -22.26 6.39
C ASN A 133 -2.68 -20.84 5.90
N VAL A 134 -1.94 -20.28 4.95
CA VAL A 134 -2.19 -18.90 4.47
C VAL A 134 -3.62 -18.73 3.97
N SER A 135 -4.11 -19.62 3.11
CA SER A 135 -5.46 -19.49 2.54
C SER A 135 -6.54 -19.51 3.62
N LYS A 136 -6.39 -20.38 4.62
CA LYS A 136 -7.32 -20.46 5.76
C LYS A 136 -7.31 -19.17 6.59
N GLU A 137 -6.13 -18.65 6.92
CA GLU A 137 -6.01 -17.46 7.75
C GLU A 137 -6.46 -16.20 6.99
N MET A 138 -6.18 -16.11 5.69
CA MET A 138 -6.68 -15.01 4.85
C MET A 138 -8.19 -15.02 4.72
N LYS A 139 -8.79 -16.22 4.49
CA LYS A 139 -10.25 -16.35 4.47
C LYS A 139 -10.86 -15.90 5.79
N LYS A 140 -10.30 -16.36 6.92
CA LYS A 140 -10.77 -15.96 8.25
C LYS A 140 -10.67 -14.44 8.45
N LEU A 141 -9.56 -13.81 8.09
CA LEU A 141 -9.36 -12.38 8.19
C LEU A 141 -10.42 -11.60 7.38
N LEU A 142 -10.66 -12.02 6.13
CA LEU A 142 -11.63 -11.40 5.24
C LEU A 142 -13.07 -11.58 5.73
N ASP A 143 -13.44 -12.78 6.15
CA ASP A 143 -14.79 -13.07 6.67
C ASP A 143 -15.09 -12.24 7.92
N GLU A 144 -14.14 -12.16 8.87
CA GLU A 144 -14.29 -11.39 10.11
C GLU A 144 -14.39 -9.87 9.81
N TYR A 145 -13.55 -9.36 8.92
CA TYR A 145 -13.56 -7.95 8.56
C TYR A 145 -14.86 -7.57 7.83
N ASN A 146 -15.25 -8.33 6.83
CA ASN A 146 -16.43 -8.05 6.01
C ASN A 146 -17.76 -8.30 6.75
N SER A 147 -17.76 -9.03 7.87
CA SER A 147 -18.96 -9.25 8.69
C SER A 147 -19.32 -8.07 9.59
N LYS A 148 -18.43 -7.07 9.71
CA LYS A 148 -18.67 -5.90 10.58
C LYS A 148 -19.72 -4.98 9.96
N ALA A 149 -20.71 -4.57 10.75
CA ALA A 149 -21.76 -3.64 10.32
C ALA A 149 -21.23 -2.23 10.01
N LYS A 150 -20.16 -1.82 10.70
CA LYS A 150 -19.45 -0.56 10.51
C LYS A 150 -17.97 -0.81 10.71
N ILE A 151 -17.16 -0.28 9.79
CA ILE A 151 -15.71 -0.33 9.84
C ILE A 151 -15.20 1.01 10.39
N THR A 152 -14.35 0.94 11.40
CA THR A 152 -13.68 2.10 12.02
C THR A 152 -12.24 2.21 11.52
N PHE A 153 -11.58 3.32 11.84
CA PHE A 153 -10.15 3.50 11.61
C PHE A 153 -9.32 2.39 12.25
N ASP A 154 -9.62 2.05 13.50
CA ASP A 154 -8.93 0.98 14.24
C ASP A 154 -9.12 -0.39 13.58
N ASP A 155 -10.30 -0.65 13.01
CA ASP A 155 -10.56 -1.89 12.28
C ASP A 155 -9.70 -2.01 11.01
N ILE A 156 -9.49 -0.89 10.31
CA ILE A 156 -8.64 -0.83 9.11
C ILE A 156 -7.18 -1.09 9.49
N VAL A 157 -6.69 -0.47 10.56
CA VAL A 157 -5.34 -0.69 11.07
C VAL A 157 -5.15 -2.12 11.58
N ASP A 158 -6.16 -2.68 12.29
CA ASP A 158 -6.13 -4.09 12.76
C ASP A 158 -6.12 -5.08 11.60
N PHE A 159 -6.93 -4.85 10.56
CA PHE A 159 -6.90 -5.66 9.34
C PHE A 159 -5.51 -5.65 8.71
N TYR A 160 -4.93 -4.47 8.56
CA TYR A 160 -3.59 -4.31 8.00
C TYR A 160 -2.53 -5.07 8.83
N TYR A 161 -2.53 -4.87 10.15
CA TYR A 161 -1.60 -5.59 11.03
C TYR A 161 -1.73 -7.12 10.89
N ARG A 162 -2.95 -7.64 10.88
CA ARG A 162 -3.20 -9.07 10.73
C ARG A 162 -2.79 -9.60 9.37
N PHE A 163 -3.00 -8.81 8.32
CA PHE A 163 -2.52 -9.12 6.97
C PHE A 163 -0.98 -9.23 6.96
N GLU A 164 -0.28 -8.26 7.55
CA GLU A 164 1.17 -8.31 7.70
C GLU A 164 1.63 -9.52 8.54
N ALA A 165 0.95 -9.85 9.62
CA ALA A 165 1.28 -11.00 10.44
C ALA A 165 1.09 -12.35 9.70
N ILE A 166 0.08 -12.46 8.84
CA ILE A 166 -0.11 -13.63 7.96
C ILE A 166 1.01 -13.68 6.91
N HIS A 167 1.38 -12.52 6.35
CA HIS A 167 2.39 -12.39 5.32
C HIS A 167 2.13 -13.31 4.13
N PRO A 168 0.98 -13.11 3.43
CA PRO A 168 0.45 -14.12 2.52
C PRO A 168 1.29 -14.37 1.27
N PHE A 169 2.05 -13.39 0.82
CA PHE A 169 2.88 -13.49 -0.36
C PHE A 169 4.35 -13.73 -0.03
N GLN A 170 5.13 -14.14 -1.01
CA GLN A 170 6.55 -14.37 -0.83
C GLN A 170 7.32 -13.05 -0.61
N ASP A 171 6.90 -11.97 -1.29
CA ASP A 171 7.33 -10.57 -1.17
C ASP A 171 6.17 -9.64 -1.51
N GLY A 172 6.31 -8.31 -1.30
CA GLY A 172 5.31 -7.28 -1.65
C GLY A 172 4.14 -7.15 -0.68
N ASN A 173 4.17 -7.83 0.47
CA ASN A 173 3.08 -7.80 1.44
C ASN A 173 2.83 -6.38 1.97
N GLY A 174 3.86 -5.67 2.43
CA GLY A 174 3.74 -4.32 2.96
C GLY A 174 3.10 -3.35 1.97
N ARG A 175 3.52 -3.39 0.71
CA ARG A 175 2.98 -2.53 -0.35
C ARG A 175 1.52 -2.83 -0.65
N VAL A 176 1.17 -4.11 -0.80
CA VAL A 176 -0.24 -4.54 -1.00
C VAL A 176 -1.08 -4.16 0.21
N GLY A 177 -0.59 -4.40 1.43
CA GLY A 177 -1.30 -4.06 2.66
C GLY A 177 -1.57 -2.57 2.80
N ARG A 178 -0.58 -1.70 2.51
CA ARG A 178 -0.75 -0.24 2.55
C ARG A 178 -1.73 0.26 1.49
N LEU A 179 -1.73 -0.33 0.28
CA LEU A 179 -2.74 -0.03 -0.75
C LEU A 179 -4.15 -0.40 -0.29
N ILE A 180 -4.32 -1.56 0.34
CA ILE A 180 -5.62 -1.98 0.91
C ILE A 180 -6.04 -1.03 2.03
N MET A 181 -5.13 -0.65 2.92
CA MET A 181 -5.40 0.27 4.02
C MET A 181 -5.89 1.64 3.50
N PHE A 182 -5.21 2.21 2.51
CA PHE A 182 -5.64 3.45 1.85
C PHE A 182 -7.02 3.32 1.22
N LYS A 183 -7.25 2.23 0.48
CA LYS A 183 -8.53 1.90 -0.15
C LYS A 183 -9.67 1.78 0.87
N GLU A 184 -9.45 1.06 1.96
CA GLU A 184 -10.47 0.85 2.98
C GLU A 184 -10.81 2.14 3.74
N CYS A 185 -9.85 3.05 3.91
CA CYS A 185 -10.15 4.40 4.39
C CYS A 185 -11.15 5.12 3.48
N LEU A 186 -10.87 5.16 2.18
CA LEU A 186 -11.78 5.79 1.20
C LEU A 186 -13.17 5.13 1.18
N ARG A 187 -13.22 3.80 1.21
CA ARG A 187 -14.48 3.02 1.19
C ARG A 187 -15.39 3.33 2.37
N ASN A 188 -14.79 3.58 3.55
CA ASN A 188 -15.52 3.73 4.81
C ASN A 188 -15.62 5.19 5.29
N ASP A 189 -15.46 6.17 4.40
CA ASP A 189 -15.51 7.61 4.71
C ASP A 189 -14.49 8.05 5.79
N VAL A 190 -13.37 7.36 5.87
CA VAL A 190 -12.21 7.71 6.69
C VAL A 190 -11.21 8.45 5.79
N VAL A 191 -10.61 9.52 6.29
CA VAL A 191 -9.52 10.20 5.55
C VAL A 191 -8.35 9.21 5.41
N PRO A 192 -7.84 8.97 4.18
CA PRO A 192 -6.70 8.09 3.99
C PRO A 192 -5.40 8.72 4.49
N PHE A 193 -4.35 7.92 4.53
CA PHE A 193 -3.02 8.36 4.93
C PHE A 193 -1.92 7.57 4.21
N ILE A 194 -0.72 8.13 4.22
CA ILE A 194 0.49 7.56 3.62
C ILE A 194 1.57 7.55 4.69
N ILE A 195 2.12 6.38 4.99
CA ILE A 195 3.29 6.27 5.86
C ILE A 195 4.50 6.75 5.08
N ASP A 196 5.13 7.82 5.56
CA ASP A 196 6.34 8.39 4.98
C ASP A 196 7.60 8.03 5.77
N GLU A 197 8.77 8.52 5.33
CA GLU A 197 10.05 8.22 5.96
C GLU A 197 10.12 8.70 7.42
N GLU A 198 9.46 9.83 7.77
CA GLU A 198 9.45 10.33 9.16
C GLU A 198 8.69 9.38 10.09
N HIS A 199 7.66 8.72 9.58
CA HIS A 199 6.87 7.75 10.33
C HIS A 199 7.45 6.34 10.35
N LYS A 200 8.39 6.01 9.47
CA LYS A 200 8.90 4.65 9.23
C LYS A 200 9.35 3.91 10.49
N LEU A 201 10.16 4.55 11.34
CA LEU A 201 10.64 3.92 12.56
C LEU A 201 9.51 3.66 13.57
N PHE A 202 8.58 4.60 13.71
CA PHE A 202 7.42 4.46 14.59
C PHE A 202 6.45 3.40 14.06
N TYR A 203 6.26 3.33 12.76
CA TYR A 203 5.48 2.32 12.07
C TYR A 203 6.02 0.90 12.30
N TYR A 204 7.32 0.67 12.13
CA TYR A 204 7.92 -0.63 12.44
C TYR A 204 7.83 -0.99 13.92
N ARG A 205 8.03 -0.01 14.82
CA ARG A 205 7.82 -0.20 16.26
C ARG A 205 6.38 -0.58 16.55
N GLY A 206 5.43 0.11 15.93
CA GLY A 206 4.01 -0.16 16.08
C GLY A 206 3.63 -1.57 15.63
N LEU A 207 4.11 -2.02 14.46
CA LEU A 207 3.91 -3.38 13.98
C LEU A 207 4.49 -4.42 14.94
N LYS A 208 5.71 -4.20 15.43
CA LYS A 208 6.39 -5.13 16.33
C LYS A 208 5.64 -5.31 17.66
N ASN A 209 5.14 -4.22 18.21
CA ASN A 209 4.54 -4.20 19.55
C ASN A 209 2.99 -4.29 19.54
N TYR A 210 2.36 -4.44 18.40
CA TYR A 210 0.91 -4.35 18.23
C TYR A 210 0.10 -5.29 19.14
N LYS A 211 0.61 -6.49 19.42
CA LYS A 211 -0.06 -7.45 20.30
C LYS A 211 -0.06 -7.00 21.76
N GLU A 212 0.94 -6.22 22.16
CA GLU A 212 1.11 -5.73 23.51
C GLU A 212 0.40 -4.39 23.68
N ASP A 213 0.57 -3.50 22.71
CA ASP A 213 -0.03 -2.18 22.69
C ASP A 213 -0.32 -1.73 21.26
N LYS A 214 -1.60 -1.70 20.90
CA LYS A 214 -2.06 -1.26 19.57
C LYS A 214 -1.87 0.23 19.34
N ALA A 215 -1.82 1.04 20.41
CA ALA A 215 -1.76 2.48 20.32
C ALA A 215 -0.55 2.96 19.51
N TYR A 216 0.60 2.33 19.62
CA TYR A 216 1.78 2.72 18.84
C TYR A 216 1.55 2.77 17.34
N LEU A 217 0.89 1.76 16.77
CA LEU A 217 0.61 1.74 15.33
C LEU A 217 -0.52 2.70 14.99
N ILE A 218 -1.59 2.72 15.79
CA ILE A 218 -2.77 3.58 15.58
C ILE A 218 -2.36 5.05 15.60
N GLU A 219 -1.60 5.49 16.60
CA GLU A 219 -1.13 6.87 16.72
C GLU A 219 -0.19 7.28 15.57
N THR A 220 0.68 6.35 15.13
CA THR A 220 1.52 6.58 13.95
C THR A 220 0.68 6.79 12.69
N CYS A 221 -0.35 5.97 12.49
CA CYS A 221 -1.26 6.10 11.35
C CYS A 221 -2.10 7.38 11.43
N LEU A 222 -2.54 7.80 12.65
CA LEU A 222 -3.24 9.08 12.84
C LEU A 222 -2.33 10.28 12.55
N SER A 223 -1.06 10.24 13.00
CA SER A 223 -0.09 11.29 12.67
C SER A 223 0.15 11.41 11.16
N ALA A 224 0.22 10.28 10.45
CA ALA A 224 0.31 10.28 8.98
C ALA A 224 -0.98 10.80 8.32
N GLN A 225 -2.15 10.54 8.93
CA GLN A 225 -3.44 11.07 8.49
C GLN A 225 -3.50 12.61 8.61
N ASP A 226 -2.95 13.19 9.68
CA ASP A 226 -2.88 14.64 9.85
C ASP A 226 -2.13 15.32 8.69
N LYS A 227 -1.05 14.70 8.18
CA LYS A 227 -0.34 15.20 6.99
C LYS A 227 -1.22 15.15 5.74
N TYR A 228 -2.00 14.08 5.56
CA TYR A 228 -2.90 13.98 4.42
C TYR A 228 -4.06 14.98 4.53
N ILE A 229 -4.60 15.21 5.74
CA ILE A 229 -5.59 16.26 6.02
C ILE A 229 -5.04 17.64 5.66
N LYS A 230 -3.78 17.91 6.00
CA LYS A 230 -3.13 19.17 5.59
C LYS A 230 -3.09 19.32 4.07
N LEU A 231 -2.70 18.27 3.34
CA LEU A 231 -2.71 18.28 1.86
C LEU A 231 -4.12 18.59 1.31
N LEU A 232 -5.17 17.96 1.87
CA LEU A 232 -6.55 18.21 1.47
C LEU A 232 -6.97 19.67 1.70
N ASN A 233 -6.54 20.25 2.81
CA ASN A 233 -6.82 21.65 3.12
C ASN A 233 -6.05 22.61 2.20
N ASP A 234 -4.77 22.34 1.93
CA ASP A 234 -3.93 23.14 1.02
C ASP A 234 -4.49 23.12 -0.41
N LEU A 235 -5.11 22.03 -0.84
CA LEU A 235 -5.80 21.88 -2.12
C LEU A 235 -7.29 22.30 -2.09
N GLU A 236 -7.78 22.81 -0.97
CA GLU A 236 -9.16 23.29 -0.79
C GLU A 236 -10.25 22.24 -1.09
N ILE A 237 -9.96 20.96 -0.89
CA ILE A 237 -10.86 19.86 -1.26
C ILE A 237 -12.21 19.91 -0.53
N PHE A 238 -12.26 20.46 0.68
CA PHE A 238 -13.47 20.55 1.51
C PHE A 238 -14.20 21.90 1.47
N LYS A 239 -13.75 22.81 0.61
CA LYS A 239 -14.46 24.09 0.39
C LYS A 239 -15.63 24.01 -0.56
#